data_7b4e4ec3e0abc20ad69e152cfa28581a
#
_entry.id   7b4e4ec3e0abc20ad69e152cfa28581a
#
_cell.length_a   1.000
_cell.length_b   1.000
_cell.length_c   1.000
_cell.angle_alpha   90.00
_cell.angle_beta   90.00
_cell.angle_gamma   90.00
#
_symmetry.space_group_name_H-M   'P 1'
#
loop_
_entity.id
_entity.type
_entity.pdbx_description
1 polymer ?
#
loop_
_entity_poly.entity_id
_entity_poly.type
_entity_poly.pdbx_seq_one_letter_code
_entity_poly.pdbx_strand_id
1 'polypeptide(L)'
;MNIRRIAAIWAAKAAGAGCKLLGRQGVTWAGKIALKIYPPILQELAAEVRKDIFVVCGTNGKTTTNNMLCAALEEEGNKVICNHTGSNMLNGVVAAFALGAGMNGHIDADYACIEVDEASTRHIFTKIKPNYMVMTNLFRDQLDRYGEIDITMNILEEMIRKVPDMKLIVNGDDALSAYLAKDSGNACIYYGISRPVMKNETNEIREGRFCKCCGERLQYSFYHYSQLGDYRCPKCGFKRPTPDFDAEDVKVGDQLSFSVENRRIVANYKGFYNVYNILAA
;
A
#
# COMPACT_ATOMS: atom_id res chain seq x y z
N MET A 1 7.40 10.93 -31.41
CA MET A 1 6.04 10.62 -30.91
C MET A 1 5.74 9.15 -31.25
N ASN A 2 5.48 8.31 -30.25
CA ASN A 2 5.28 6.86 -30.48
C ASN A 2 3.78 6.59 -30.80
N ILE A 3 3.48 6.40 -32.09
CA ILE A 3 2.11 6.19 -32.58
C ILE A 3 1.45 4.98 -31.91
N ARG A 4 2.18 3.89 -31.64
CA ARG A 4 1.67 2.69 -30.97
C ARG A 4 1.24 2.99 -29.53
N ARG A 5 2.01 3.81 -28.83
CA ARG A 5 1.65 4.27 -27.47
C ARG A 5 0.35 5.05 -27.47
N ILE A 6 0.18 6.01 -28.38
CA ILE A 6 -1.05 6.78 -28.51
C ILE A 6 -2.24 5.87 -28.84
N ALA A 7 -2.08 4.97 -29.81
CA ALA A 7 -3.11 3.99 -30.17
C ALA A 7 -3.51 3.10 -28.97
N ALA A 8 -2.54 2.65 -28.16
CA ALA A 8 -2.80 1.88 -26.95
C ALA A 8 -3.62 2.66 -25.92
N ILE A 9 -3.31 3.95 -25.70
CA ILE A 9 -4.04 4.82 -24.79
C ILE A 9 -5.47 5.06 -25.29
N TRP A 10 -5.67 5.35 -26.55
CA TRP A 10 -6.98 5.55 -27.13
C TRP A 10 -7.85 4.29 -27.05
N ALA A 11 -7.27 3.14 -27.37
CA ALA A 11 -7.97 1.86 -27.24
C ALA A 11 -8.35 1.55 -25.79
N ALA A 12 -7.45 1.85 -24.82
CA ALA A 12 -7.76 1.72 -23.40
C ALA A 12 -8.92 2.64 -22.97
N LYS A 13 -8.89 3.90 -23.39
CA LYS A 13 -9.97 4.86 -23.08
C LYS A 13 -11.31 4.45 -23.72
N ALA A 14 -11.30 4.00 -24.96
CA ALA A 14 -12.50 3.49 -25.65
C ALA A 14 -13.06 2.25 -24.95
N ALA A 15 -12.20 1.29 -24.56
CA ALA A 15 -12.61 0.11 -23.80
C ALA A 15 -13.18 0.46 -22.43
N GLY A 16 -12.55 1.38 -21.70
CA GLY A 16 -13.04 1.88 -20.41
C GLY A 16 -14.40 2.54 -20.52
N ALA A 17 -14.61 3.38 -21.53
CA ALA A 17 -15.89 4.04 -21.80
C ALA A 17 -16.97 3.02 -22.18
N GLY A 18 -16.66 2.08 -23.06
CA GLY A 18 -17.59 1.01 -23.47
C GLY A 18 -18.04 0.14 -22.31
N CYS A 19 -17.10 -0.23 -21.40
CA CYS A 19 -17.46 -1.00 -20.21
C CYS A 19 -18.37 -0.21 -19.24
N LYS A 20 -18.11 1.08 -19.05
CA LYS A 20 -18.99 1.94 -18.23
C LYS A 20 -20.41 2.01 -18.79
N LEU A 21 -20.57 2.13 -20.11
CA LEU A 21 -21.89 2.14 -20.79
C LEU A 21 -22.65 0.82 -20.60
N LEU A 22 -21.92 -0.30 -20.47
CA LEU A 22 -22.50 -1.63 -20.22
C LEU A 22 -22.70 -1.94 -18.72
N GLY A 23 -22.54 -0.96 -17.81
CA GLY A 23 -22.66 -1.14 -16.37
C GLY A 23 -21.60 -2.06 -15.74
N ARG A 24 -20.49 -2.30 -16.44
CA ARG A 24 -19.39 -3.18 -15.99
C ARG A 24 -18.19 -2.36 -15.55
N GLN A 25 -17.51 -2.81 -14.48
CA GLN A 25 -16.20 -2.27 -14.11
C GLN A 25 -15.14 -2.78 -15.09
N GLY A 26 -14.90 -2.01 -16.16
CA GLY A 26 -14.02 -2.41 -17.27
C GLY A 26 -12.55 -1.99 -17.12
N VAL A 27 -12.14 -1.54 -15.94
CA VAL A 27 -10.78 -1.00 -15.72
C VAL A 27 -9.70 -2.01 -16.11
N THR A 28 -9.82 -3.26 -15.68
CA THR A 28 -8.85 -4.32 -15.99
C THR A 28 -8.73 -4.61 -17.49
N TRP A 29 -9.84 -4.51 -18.24
CA TRP A 29 -9.84 -4.69 -19.69
C TRP A 29 -9.09 -3.57 -20.42
N ALA A 30 -9.25 -2.33 -19.98
CA ALA A 30 -8.52 -1.19 -20.54
C ALA A 30 -7.00 -1.40 -20.45
N GLY A 31 -6.50 -1.82 -19.28
CA GLY A 31 -5.08 -2.11 -19.11
C GLY A 31 -4.58 -3.31 -19.92
N LYS A 32 -5.39 -4.39 -20.00
CA LYS A 32 -5.05 -5.57 -20.81
C LYS A 32 -4.91 -5.22 -22.30
N ILE A 33 -5.81 -4.38 -22.82
CA ILE A 33 -5.77 -3.92 -24.23
C ILE A 33 -4.54 -3.04 -24.43
N ALA A 34 -4.27 -2.09 -23.54
CA ALA A 34 -3.11 -1.22 -23.61
C ALA A 34 -1.79 -2.01 -23.66
N LEU A 35 -1.62 -2.99 -22.76
CA LEU A 35 -0.44 -3.87 -22.73
C LEU A 35 -0.29 -4.72 -23.99
N LYS A 36 -1.41 -5.21 -24.54
CA LYS A 36 -1.37 -6.02 -25.77
C LYS A 36 -0.92 -5.21 -26.99
N ILE A 37 -1.34 -3.95 -27.08
CA ILE A 37 -0.98 -3.05 -28.19
C ILE A 37 0.45 -2.52 -28.00
N TYR A 38 0.80 -2.14 -26.78
CA TYR A 38 2.09 -1.53 -26.47
C TYR A 38 2.64 -2.02 -25.12
N PRO A 39 3.41 -3.12 -25.07
CA PRO A 39 3.93 -3.72 -23.83
C PRO A 39 4.74 -2.78 -22.92
N PRO A 40 5.56 -1.82 -23.41
CA PRO A 40 6.31 -0.91 -22.56
C PRO A 40 5.49 0.26 -21.99
N ILE A 41 4.18 0.31 -22.23
CA ILE A 41 3.32 1.45 -21.90
C ILE A 41 3.43 1.89 -20.43
N LEU A 42 3.43 0.95 -19.49
CA LEU A 42 3.51 1.27 -18.06
C LEU A 42 4.85 1.93 -17.71
N GLN A 43 5.94 1.37 -18.21
CA GLN A 43 7.29 1.88 -17.96
C GLN A 43 7.46 3.31 -18.49
N GLU A 44 6.99 3.57 -19.72
CA GLU A 44 7.13 4.89 -20.33
C GLU A 44 6.22 5.93 -19.66
N LEU A 45 4.96 5.58 -19.35
CA LEU A 45 4.04 6.49 -18.69
C LEU A 45 4.48 6.80 -17.25
N ALA A 46 4.94 5.79 -16.50
CA ALA A 46 5.42 5.99 -15.15
C ALA A 46 6.67 6.90 -15.09
N ALA A 47 7.54 6.83 -16.09
CA ALA A 47 8.71 7.70 -16.19
C ALA A 47 8.38 9.19 -16.42
N GLU A 48 7.15 9.52 -16.77
CA GLU A 48 6.67 10.90 -16.96
C GLU A 48 6.04 11.51 -15.69
N VAL A 49 5.89 10.75 -14.61
CA VAL A 49 5.48 11.28 -13.31
C VAL A 49 6.59 12.20 -12.79
N ARG A 50 6.23 13.45 -12.45
CA ARG A 50 7.23 14.51 -12.23
C ARG A 50 7.94 14.41 -10.88
N LYS A 51 7.27 13.93 -9.85
CA LYS A 51 7.81 13.85 -8.49
C LYS A 51 7.96 12.38 -8.08
N ASP A 52 7.01 11.84 -7.35
CA ASP A 52 7.15 10.53 -6.74
C ASP A 52 6.03 9.56 -7.11
N ILE A 53 6.37 8.27 -7.08
CA ILE A 53 5.44 7.16 -7.20
C ILE A 53 5.37 6.45 -5.84
N PHE A 54 4.18 6.45 -5.25
CA PHE A 54 3.84 5.71 -4.05
C PHE A 54 3.17 4.39 -4.44
N VAL A 55 3.61 3.30 -3.82
CA VAL A 55 2.96 2.00 -3.90
C VAL A 55 2.41 1.64 -2.53
N VAL A 56 1.12 1.28 -2.45
CA VAL A 56 0.48 0.84 -1.21
C VAL A 56 0.23 -0.66 -1.28
N CYS A 57 0.87 -1.41 -0.38
CA CYS A 57 0.76 -2.87 -0.25
C CYS A 57 0.31 -3.27 1.15
N GLY A 58 -0.13 -4.51 1.31
CA GLY A 58 -0.53 -5.13 2.57
C GLY A 58 -1.91 -5.77 2.49
N THR A 59 -2.29 -6.60 3.44
CA THR A 59 -3.52 -7.39 3.36
C THR A 59 -4.77 -6.52 3.45
N ASN A 60 -4.85 -5.65 4.45
CA ASN A 60 -6.02 -4.82 4.72
C ASN A 60 -5.69 -3.33 4.65
N GLY A 61 -6.69 -2.50 4.27
CA GLY A 61 -6.57 -1.05 4.28
C GLY A 61 -5.92 -0.43 3.04
N LYS A 62 -5.40 -1.22 2.09
CA LYS A 62 -4.74 -0.73 0.87
C LYS A 62 -5.53 0.36 0.15
N THR A 63 -6.74 0.05 -0.27
CA THR A 63 -7.58 0.97 -1.06
C THR A 63 -7.91 2.24 -0.28
N THR A 64 -8.21 2.11 1.01
CA THR A 64 -8.51 3.25 1.88
C THR A 64 -7.30 4.16 2.03
N THR A 65 -6.13 3.60 2.38
CA THR A 65 -4.88 4.35 2.52
C THR A 65 -4.48 5.01 1.20
N ASN A 66 -4.54 4.27 0.08
CA ASN A 66 -4.21 4.79 -1.24
C ASN A 66 -5.10 5.98 -1.63
N ASN A 67 -6.40 5.87 -1.38
CA ASN A 67 -7.34 6.95 -1.67
C ASN A 67 -7.17 8.16 -0.73
N MET A 68 -6.84 7.94 0.55
CA MET A 68 -6.53 9.02 1.49
C MET A 68 -5.28 9.78 1.07
N LEU A 69 -4.20 9.07 0.74
CA LEU A 69 -2.96 9.67 0.25
C LEU A 69 -3.18 10.46 -1.05
N CYS A 70 -3.93 9.88 -1.99
CA CYS A 70 -4.29 10.56 -3.23
C CYS A 70 -5.05 11.87 -2.95
N ALA A 71 -6.10 11.80 -2.11
CA ALA A 71 -6.91 12.97 -1.76
C ALA A 71 -6.11 14.06 -1.05
N ALA A 72 -5.18 13.69 -0.16
CA ALA A 72 -4.32 14.65 0.53
C ALA A 72 -3.40 15.39 -0.45
N LEU A 73 -2.79 14.67 -1.40
CA LEU A 73 -1.93 15.28 -2.42
C LEU A 73 -2.72 16.16 -3.40
N GLU A 74 -3.95 15.75 -3.76
CA GLU A 74 -4.85 16.54 -4.62
C GLU A 74 -5.33 17.82 -3.93
N GLU A 75 -5.61 17.77 -2.62
CA GLU A 75 -5.99 18.94 -1.82
C GLU A 75 -4.87 19.99 -1.76
N GLU A 76 -3.61 19.54 -1.82
CA GLU A 76 -2.45 20.43 -1.96
C GLU A 76 -2.27 20.98 -3.39
N GLY A 77 -3.18 20.70 -4.32
CA GLY A 77 -3.16 21.20 -5.69
C GLY A 77 -2.31 20.38 -6.65
N ASN A 78 -1.85 19.20 -6.27
CA ASN A 78 -1.08 18.33 -7.16
C ASN A 78 -1.99 17.51 -8.08
N LYS A 79 -1.47 17.14 -9.24
CA LYS A 79 -2.11 16.18 -10.14
C LYS A 79 -1.65 14.77 -9.81
N VAL A 80 -2.59 13.85 -9.55
CA VAL A 80 -2.28 12.50 -9.07
C VAL A 80 -2.87 11.44 -9.99
N ILE A 81 -2.07 10.42 -10.35
CA ILE A 81 -2.56 9.18 -10.95
C ILE A 81 -2.91 8.21 -9.83
N CYS A 82 -4.12 7.66 -9.84
CA CYS A 82 -4.56 6.74 -8.81
C CYS A 82 -5.45 5.62 -9.37
N ASN A 83 -5.32 4.41 -8.84
CA ASN A 83 -6.23 3.28 -9.13
C ASN A 83 -7.32 3.16 -8.06
N HIS A 84 -8.16 4.20 -7.91
CA HIS A 84 -9.19 4.36 -6.86
C HIS A 84 -10.09 3.15 -6.63
N THR A 85 -10.30 2.31 -7.64
CA THR A 85 -11.23 1.16 -7.58
C THR A 85 -10.60 -0.11 -7.02
N GLY A 86 -9.36 -0.05 -6.51
CA GLY A 86 -8.67 -1.21 -5.95
C GLY A 86 -8.25 -2.27 -6.99
N SER A 87 -8.16 -1.89 -8.27
CA SER A 87 -7.62 -2.77 -9.32
C SER A 87 -6.09 -2.85 -9.19
N ASN A 88 -5.62 -3.69 -8.26
CA ASN A 88 -4.25 -3.73 -7.73
C ASN A 88 -3.29 -4.69 -8.43
N MET A 89 -3.76 -5.40 -9.46
CA MET A 89 -2.93 -6.25 -10.32
C MET A 89 -2.37 -5.44 -11.51
N LEU A 90 -1.38 -6.00 -12.23
CA LEU A 90 -0.70 -5.34 -13.34
C LEU A 90 -1.65 -4.65 -14.34
N ASN A 91 -2.71 -5.34 -14.78
CA ASN A 91 -3.65 -4.74 -15.73
C ASN A 91 -4.40 -3.53 -15.15
N GLY A 92 -4.71 -3.54 -13.85
CA GLY A 92 -5.35 -2.41 -13.17
C GLY A 92 -4.43 -1.21 -13.04
N VAL A 93 -3.17 -1.45 -12.69
CA VAL A 93 -2.13 -0.41 -12.61
C VAL A 93 -1.90 0.22 -13.99
N VAL A 94 -1.74 -0.60 -15.02
CA VAL A 94 -1.62 -0.10 -16.42
C VAL A 94 -2.83 0.73 -16.82
N ALA A 95 -4.04 0.30 -16.44
CA ALA A 95 -5.25 1.05 -16.73
C ALA A 95 -5.24 2.43 -16.05
N ALA A 96 -4.81 2.54 -14.80
CA ALA A 96 -4.72 3.82 -14.10
C ALA A 96 -3.84 4.81 -14.88
N PHE A 97 -2.66 4.39 -15.31
CA PHE A 97 -1.77 5.22 -16.12
C PHE A 97 -2.33 5.52 -17.52
N ALA A 98 -2.85 4.52 -18.23
CA ALA A 98 -3.38 4.71 -19.58
C ALA A 98 -4.63 5.59 -19.63
N LEU A 99 -5.53 5.48 -18.65
CA LEU A 99 -6.72 6.30 -18.54
C LEU A 99 -6.40 7.72 -18.06
N GLY A 100 -5.40 7.87 -17.19
CA GLY A 100 -4.89 9.16 -16.71
C GLY A 100 -4.05 9.93 -17.74
N ALA A 101 -3.50 9.26 -18.75
CA ALA A 101 -2.74 9.91 -19.82
C ALA A 101 -3.63 10.82 -20.69
N GLY A 102 -3.06 11.90 -21.18
CA GLY A 102 -3.71 12.78 -22.17
C GLY A 102 -3.94 12.11 -23.52
N MET A 103 -4.80 12.68 -24.35
CA MET A 103 -5.02 12.21 -25.73
C MET A 103 -3.78 12.35 -26.62
N ASN A 104 -2.82 13.18 -26.23
CA ASN A 104 -1.50 13.33 -26.83
C ASN A 104 -0.54 12.18 -26.49
N GLY A 105 -0.95 11.26 -25.63
CA GLY A 105 -0.16 10.11 -25.22
C GLY A 105 0.77 10.34 -24.02
N HIS A 106 0.70 11.47 -23.33
CA HIS A 106 1.58 11.85 -22.23
C HIS A 106 0.83 11.92 -20.89
N ILE A 107 1.58 11.69 -19.80
CA ILE A 107 1.13 11.91 -18.42
C ILE A 107 1.40 13.36 -18.03
N ASP A 108 0.39 14.01 -17.46
CA ASP A 108 0.51 15.30 -16.79
C ASP A 108 0.12 15.12 -15.31
N ALA A 109 1.02 14.52 -14.55
CA ALA A 109 0.84 14.26 -13.12
C ALA A 109 2.12 14.54 -12.33
N ASP A 110 1.94 15.03 -11.09
CA ASP A 110 3.03 15.25 -10.14
C ASP A 110 3.37 13.96 -9.41
N TYR A 111 2.35 13.21 -9.03
CA TYR A 111 2.47 11.98 -8.27
C TYR A 111 1.67 10.83 -8.88
N ALA A 112 2.04 9.61 -8.50
CA ALA A 112 1.20 8.43 -8.68
C ALA A 112 1.04 7.70 -7.35
N CYS A 113 -0.21 7.42 -6.94
CA CYS A 113 -0.57 6.64 -5.77
C CYS A 113 -1.22 5.35 -6.23
N ILE A 114 -0.50 4.23 -6.09
CA ILE A 114 -0.89 2.97 -6.71
C ILE A 114 -1.03 1.88 -5.66
N GLU A 115 -2.27 1.42 -5.46
CA GLU A 115 -2.51 0.18 -4.74
C GLU A 115 -1.98 -1.00 -5.56
N VAL A 116 -1.19 -1.87 -4.92
CA VAL A 116 -0.59 -3.05 -5.56
C VAL A 116 -0.81 -4.27 -4.68
N ASP A 117 -1.30 -5.34 -5.30
CA ASP A 117 -1.34 -6.65 -4.68
C ASP A 117 0.09 -7.19 -4.48
N GLU A 118 0.36 -7.83 -3.35
CA GLU A 118 1.67 -8.25 -2.91
C GLU A 118 2.38 -9.15 -3.95
N ALA A 119 1.66 -10.14 -4.48
CA ALA A 119 2.20 -11.04 -5.51
C ALA A 119 2.43 -10.33 -6.85
N SER A 120 1.65 -9.27 -7.14
CA SER A 120 1.75 -8.47 -8.36
C SER A 120 2.95 -7.54 -8.37
N THR A 121 3.58 -7.28 -7.22
CA THR A 121 4.80 -6.46 -7.13
C THR A 121 5.91 -6.96 -8.04
N ARG A 122 6.07 -8.28 -8.22
CA ARG A 122 7.05 -8.89 -9.14
C ARG A 122 6.93 -8.37 -10.57
N HIS A 123 5.70 -8.20 -11.05
CA HIS A 123 5.44 -7.77 -12.42
C HIS A 123 5.46 -6.25 -12.56
N ILE A 124 5.11 -5.54 -11.52
CA ILE A 124 4.99 -4.08 -11.52
C ILE A 124 6.37 -3.45 -11.31
N PHE A 125 7.17 -3.90 -10.33
CA PHE A 125 8.48 -3.33 -10.02
C PHE A 125 9.55 -3.60 -11.11
N THR A 126 9.30 -4.54 -12.02
CA THR A 126 10.14 -4.68 -13.23
C THR A 126 9.89 -3.58 -14.27
N LYS A 127 8.76 -2.86 -14.15
CA LYS A 127 8.33 -1.81 -15.10
C LYS A 127 8.40 -0.42 -14.50
N ILE A 128 8.17 -0.29 -13.20
CA ILE A 128 8.27 0.97 -12.46
C ILE A 128 9.17 0.78 -11.25
N LYS A 129 9.89 1.84 -10.87
CA LYS A 129 10.64 1.89 -9.62
C LYS A 129 9.94 2.90 -8.71
N PRO A 130 9.17 2.45 -7.73
CA PRO A 130 8.50 3.37 -6.81
C PRO A 130 9.53 4.09 -5.93
N ASN A 131 9.21 5.32 -5.57
CA ASN A 131 10.00 6.11 -4.63
C ASN A 131 9.65 5.75 -3.18
N TYR A 132 8.38 5.38 -2.95
CA TYR A 132 7.87 4.99 -1.63
C TYR A 132 7.02 3.73 -1.72
N MET A 133 7.16 2.88 -0.70
CA MET A 133 6.28 1.74 -0.48
C MET A 133 5.64 1.85 0.91
N VAL A 134 4.32 1.99 0.94
CA VAL A 134 3.52 1.98 2.16
C VAL A 134 3.09 0.55 2.45
N MET A 135 3.46 0.04 3.63
CA MET A 135 3.11 -1.30 4.09
C MET A 135 2.06 -1.17 5.21
N THR A 136 0.80 -1.50 4.91
CA THR A 136 -0.30 -1.33 5.85
C THR A 136 -0.28 -2.40 6.96
N ASN A 137 -0.30 -3.66 6.59
CA ASN A 137 -0.21 -4.83 7.47
C ASN A 137 -0.12 -6.10 6.63
N LEU A 138 0.38 -7.18 7.22
CA LEU A 138 0.46 -8.50 6.61
C LEU A 138 -0.29 -9.51 7.48
N PHE A 139 -1.54 -9.79 7.13
CA PHE A 139 -2.37 -10.78 7.78
C PHE A 139 -2.56 -12.00 6.87
N ARG A 140 -2.84 -13.13 7.48
CA ARG A 140 -3.33 -14.28 6.73
C ARG A 140 -4.77 -14.02 6.30
N ASP A 141 -5.07 -14.21 5.04
CA ASP A 141 -6.46 -14.22 4.59
C ASP A 141 -7.16 -15.49 5.12
N GLN A 142 -8.46 -15.40 5.45
CA GLN A 142 -9.24 -16.51 5.99
C GLN A 142 -9.34 -17.71 5.03
N LEU A 143 -9.08 -17.49 3.75
CA LEU A 143 -9.11 -18.48 2.68
C LEU A 143 -7.71 -19.04 2.33
N ASP A 144 -6.66 -18.56 2.99
CA ASP A 144 -5.28 -18.90 2.66
C ASP A 144 -4.92 -20.34 2.98
N ARG A 145 -4.17 -20.95 2.07
CA ARG A 145 -3.52 -22.23 2.25
C ARG A 145 -2.29 -22.07 3.16
N TYR A 146 -1.95 -23.16 3.84
CA TYR A 146 -0.78 -23.21 4.72
C TYR A 146 0.50 -22.77 3.95
N GLY A 147 1.21 -21.76 4.48
CA GLY A 147 2.46 -21.25 3.89
C GLY A 147 2.33 -20.05 2.93
N GLU A 148 1.13 -19.57 2.63
CA GLU A 148 0.92 -18.46 1.67
C GLU A 148 1.52 -17.14 2.16
N ILE A 149 1.46 -16.85 3.46
CA ILE A 149 2.09 -15.66 4.05
C ILE A 149 3.61 -15.65 3.87
N ASP A 150 4.28 -16.81 3.99
CA ASP A 150 5.73 -16.89 3.80
C ASP A 150 6.12 -16.68 2.33
N ILE A 151 5.31 -17.17 1.40
CA ILE A 151 5.49 -16.91 -0.04
C ILE A 151 5.35 -15.41 -0.32
N THR A 152 4.32 -14.78 0.23
CA THR A 152 4.06 -13.34 0.09
C THR A 152 5.22 -12.52 0.66
N MET A 153 5.69 -12.86 1.85
CA MET A 153 6.84 -12.19 2.48
C MET A 153 8.11 -12.33 1.64
N ASN A 154 8.41 -13.52 1.13
CA ASN A 154 9.58 -13.75 0.26
C ASN A 154 9.50 -12.90 -1.03
N ILE A 155 8.30 -12.75 -1.61
CA ILE A 155 8.10 -11.90 -2.78
C ILE A 155 8.40 -10.44 -2.44
N LEU A 156 7.82 -9.93 -1.34
CA LEU A 156 8.01 -8.55 -0.92
C LEU A 156 9.48 -8.27 -0.57
N GLU A 157 10.13 -9.17 0.16
CA GLU A 157 11.55 -9.06 0.49
C GLU A 157 12.43 -8.98 -0.76
N GLU A 158 12.19 -9.85 -1.76
CA GLU A 158 12.88 -9.82 -3.04
C GLU A 158 12.68 -8.48 -3.76
N MET A 159 11.44 -7.97 -3.78
CA MET A 159 11.11 -6.72 -4.49
C MET A 159 11.65 -5.48 -3.79
N ILE A 160 11.65 -5.45 -2.46
CA ILE A 160 12.24 -4.37 -1.67
C ILE A 160 13.74 -4.28 -1.96
N ARG A 161 14.45 -5.41 -1.94
CA ARG A 161 15.89 -5.46 -2.24
C ARG A 161 16.24 -5.04 -3.68
N LYS A 162 15.34 -5.21 -4.63
CA LYS A 162 15.54 -4.78 -6.04
C LYS A 162 15.41 -3.27 -6.26
N VAL A 163 14.85 -2.54 -5.28
CA VAL A 163 14.67 -1.09 -5.36
C VAL A 163 15.28 -0.45 -4.10
N PRO A 164 16.60 -0.42 -3.96
CA PRO A 164 17.29 0.00 -2.73
C PRO A 164 17.08 1.48 -2.37
N ASP A 165 16.78 2.32 -3.35
CA ASP A 165 16.50 3.76 -3.12
C ASP A 165 15.06 4.03 -2.68
N MET A 166 14.18 3.02 -2.72
CA MET A 166 12.79 3.14 -2.30
C MET A 166 12.72 3.32 -0.77
N LYS A 167 11.98 4.33 -0.30
CA LYS A 167 11.70 4.50 1.12
C LYS A 167 10.50 3.65 1.54
N LEU A 168 10.59 3.01 2.71
CA LEU A 168 9.53 2.19 3.25
C LEU A 168 8.77 2.96 4.33
N ILE A 169 7.45 3.08 4.20
CA ILE A 169 6.54 3.60 5.22
C ILE A 169 5.84 2.39 5.84
N VAL A 170 6.20 2.06 7.08
CA VAL A 170 5.95 0.75 7.67
C VAL A 170 5.08 0.84 8.91
N ASN A 171 4.05 0.01 8.98
CA ASN A 171 3.34 -0.20 10.22
C ASN A 171 4.25 -0.90 11.24
N GLY A 172 4.77 -0.13 12.20
CA GLY A 172 5.66 -0.65 13.25
C GLY A 172 4.97 -1.61 14.22
N ASP A 173 3.64 -1.55 14.32
CA ASP A 173 2.83 -2.42 15.17
C ASP A 173 2.59 -3.80 14.54
N ASP A 174 2.89 -3.97 13.25
CA ASP A 174 2.85 -5.26 12.57
C ASP A 174 4.24 -5.91 12.52
N ALA A 175 4.42 -6.99 13.27
CA ALA A 175 5.69 -7.68 13.37
C ALA A 175 6.20 -8.23 12.02
N LEU A 176 5.31 -8.56 11.09
CA LEU A 176 5.69 -9.07 9.76
C LEU A 176 6.20 -7.95 8.86
N SER A 177 5.49 -6.82 8.83
CA SER A 177 5.93 -5.63 8.08
C SER A 177 7.24 -5.07 8.63
N ALA A 178 7.38 -4.98 9.95
CA ALA A 178 8.63 -4.55 10.59
C ALA A 178 9.81 -5.50 10.34
N TYR A 179 9.55 -6.82 10.23
CA TYR A 179 10.57 -7.79 9.86
C TYR A 179 11.08 -7.57 8.44
N LEU A 180 10.20 -7.33 7.47
CA LEU A 180 10.59 -7.07 6.08
C LEU A 180 11.44 -5.79 5.95
N ALA A 181 11.14 -4.79 6.75
CA ALA A 181 11.88 -3.53 6.76
C ALA A 181 13.25 -3.64 7.45
N LYS A 182 13.36 -4.47 8.49
CA LYS A 182 14.51 -4.52 9.42
C LYS A 182 15.82 -4.72 8.69
N ASP A 183 16.14 -5.48 7.87
CA ASP A 183 17.48 -5.68 7.26
C ASP A 183 17.43 -5.45 5.73
N SER A 184 16.45 -4.63 5.27
CA SER A 184 16.25 -4.36 3.86
C SER A 184 17.35 -3.49 3.22
N GLY A 185 17.98 -2.64 4.03
CA GLY A 185 18.91 -1.60 3.57
C GLY A 185 18.22 -0.32 3.08
N ASN A 186 16.89 -0.31 3.00
CA ASN A 186 16.09 0.85 2.60
C ASN A 186 15.90 1.82 3.78
N ALA A 187 15.75 3.11 3.50
CA ALA A 187 15.31 4.06 4.51
C ALA A 187 13.88 3.74 4.95
N CYS A 188 13.64 3.66 6.25
CA CYS A 188 12.35 3.29 6.82
C CYS A 188 11.78 4.44 7.65
N ILE A 189 10.48 4.66 7.52
CA ILE A 189 9.66 5.53 8.35
C ILE A 189 8.61 4.65 9.01
N TYR A 190 8.57 4.63 10.34
CA TYR A 190 7.65 3.79 11.09
C TYR A 190 6.46 4.60 11.61
N TYR A 191 5.27 4.06 11.47
CA TYR A 191 4.08 4.59 12.12
C TYR A 191 3.44 3.55 13.03
N GLY A 192 2.69 4.01 14.04
CA GLY A 192 2.04 3.11 14.98
C GLY A 192 1.32 3.83 16.11
N ILE A 193 0.91 3.07 17.13
CA ILE A 193 0.18 3.55 18.30
C ILE A 193 0.84 2.97 19.54
N SER A 194 1.53 3.81 20.32
CA SER A 194 2.37 3.35 21.44
C SER A 194 1.61 3.11 22.74
N ARG A 195 0.34 3.49 22.83
CA ARG A 195 -0.48 3.29 24.02
C ARG A 195 -1.68 2.39 23.73
N PRO A 196 -2.07 1.51 24.66
CA PRO A 196 -3.26 0.68 24.49
C PRO A 196 -4.51 1.56 24.40
N VAL A 197 -5.29 1.40 23.32
CA VAL A 197 -6.52 2.17 23.07
C VAL A 197 -7.77 1.41 23.51
N MET A 198 -7.77 0.11 23.33
CA MET A 198 -8.89 -0.77 23.68
C MET A 198 -8.41 -1.93 24.55
N LYS A 199 -9.26 -2.36 25.50
CA LYS A 199 -9.03 -3.62 26.22
C LYS A 199 -9.52 -4.75 25.33
N ASN A 200 -8.65 -5.29 24.48
CA ASN A 200 -9.02 -6.39 23.61
C ASN A 200 -8.48 -7.72 24.15
N GLU A 201 -9.38 -8.53 24.65
CA GLU A 201 -9.21 -9.98 24.75
C GLU A 201 -9.83 -10.59 23.49
N THR A 202 -9.08 -10.66 22.39
CA THR A 202 -9.55 -11.34 21.19
C THR A 202 -8.87 -12.70 21.07
N ASN A 203 -9.69 -13.75 20.90
CA ASN A 203 -9.25 -15.11 20.60
C ASN A 203 -8.96 -15.33 19.10
N GLU A 204 -8.63 -14.26 18.38
CA GLU A 204 -8.37 -14.34 16.94
C GLU A 204 -7.06 -15.08 16.64
N ILE A 205 -7.04 -15.76 15.50
CA ILE A 205 -5.83 -16.39 14.95
C ILE A 205 -4.82 -15.29 14.61
N ARG A 206 -3.62 -15.36 15.20
CA ARG A 206 -2.58 -14.32 15.05
C ARG A 206 -1.37 -14.95 14.37
N GLU A 207 -1.09 -14.55 13.13
CA GLU A 207 0.07 -15.01 12.36
C GLU A 207 1.39 -14.42 12.89
N GLY A 208 1.35 -13.24 13.48
CA GLY A 208 2.49 -12.58 14.13
C GLY A 208 2.90 -13.18 15.49
N ARG A 209 2.48 -14.43 15.79
CA ARG A 209 2.84 -15.08 17.08
C ARG A 209 4.30 -15.44 17.20
N PHE A 210 4.96 -15.74 16.08
CA PHE A 210 6.33 -16.25 16.08
C PHE A 210 7.26 -15.25 15.40
N CYS A 211 8.41 -15.07 16.02
CA CYS A 211 9.48 -14.22 15.53
C CYS A 211 10.04 -14.77 14.20
N LYS A 212 9.98 -13.99 13.15
CA LYS A 212 10.53 -14.38 11.83
C LYS A 212 12.05 -14.46 11.83
N CYS A 213 12.73 -13.83 12.81
CA CYS A 213 14.19 -13.93 12.94
C CYS A 213 14.67 -15.28 13.52
N CYS A 214 13.93 -15.88 14.48
CA CYS A 214 14.44 -17.04 15.21
C CYS A 214 13.40 -18.11 15.56
N GLY A 215 12.15 -17.94 15.14
CA GLY A 215 11.06 -18.89 15.38
C GLY A 215 10.48 -18.90 16.80
N GLU A 216 11.02 -18.08 17.72
CA GLU A 216 10.54 -18.01 19.11
C GLU A 216 9.20 -17.29 19.19
N ARG A 217 8.37 -17.63 20.19
CA ARG A 217 7.09 -16.97 20.41
C ARG A 217 7.29 -15.51 20.85
N LEU A 218 6.64 -14.56 20.15
CA LEU A 218 6.64 -13.16 20.53
C LEU A 218 5.82 -12.93 21.80
N GLN A 219 6.32 -12.05 22.66
CA GLN A 219 5.63 -11.52 23.82
C GLN A 219 5.05 -10.15 23.47
N TYR A 220 3.78 -9.95 23.80
CA TYR A 220 3.08 -8.68 23.56
C TYR A 220 2.73 -8.01 24.89
N SER A 221 3.03 -6.73 25.02
CA SER A 221 2.61 -5.91 26.14
C SER A 221 1.13 -5.55 26.01
N PHE A 222 0.67 -5.27 24.78
CA PHE A 222 -0.72 -5.04 24.42
C PHE A 222 -0.97 -5.33 22.93
N TYR A 223 -2.23 -5.47 22.60
CA TYR A 223 -2.73 -5.59 21.23
C TYR A 223 -3.75 -4.50 20.95
N HIS A 224 -3.79 -4.02 19.70
CA HIS A 224 -4.80 -3.08 19.23
C HIS A 224 -5.86 -3.76 18.37
N TYR A 225 -5.42 -4.41 17.30
CA TYR A 225 -6.27 -5.03 16.30
C TYR A 225 -5.56 -6.26 15.74
N SER A 226 -6.18 -7.43 15.83
CA SER A 226 -5.56 -8.70 15.40
C SER A 226 -4.16 -8.88 16.02
N GLN A 227 -3.11 -8.90 15.21
CA GLN A 227 -1.72 -9.05 15.65
C GLN A 227 -0.96 -7.72 15.81
N LEU A 228 -1.60 -6.59 15.56
CA LEU A 228 -0.97 -5.29 15.71
C LEU A 228 -0.84 -4.92 17.18
N GLY A 229 0.33 -4.44 17.59
CA GLY A 229 0.57 -4.05 18.98
C GLY A 229 2.03 -3.88 19.34
N ASP A 230 2.31 -3.84 20.63
CA ASP A 230 3.68 -3.77 21.16
C ASP A 230 4.22 -5.17 21.43
N TYR A 231 5.21 -5.59 20.66
CA TYR A 231 5.79 -6.92 20.68
C TYR A 231 7.31 -6.92 20.88
N ARG A 232 7.80 -8.02 21.46
CA ARG A 232 9.23 -8.33 21.55
C ARG A 232 9.48 -9.83 21.49
N CYS A 233 10.62 -10.21 20.95
CA CYS A 233 11.14 -11.57 21.01
C CYS A 233 12.03 -11.73 22.24
N PRO A 234 11.74 -12.65 23.16
CA PRO A 234 12.57 -12.85 24.37
C PRO A 234 13.92 -13.50 24.05
N LYS A 235 14.06 -14.17 22.88
CA LYS A 235 15.24 -14.92 22.49
C LYS A 235 16.25 -14.08 21.69
N CYS A 236 15.83 -13.40 20.62
CA CYS A 236 16.73 -12.68 19.73
C CYS A 236 16.69 -11.16 19.87
N GLY A 237 15.77 -10.63 20.69
CA GLY A 237 15.65 -9.20 20.92
C GLY A 237 14.91 -8.43 19.82
N PHE A 238 14.40 -9.10 18.77
CA PHE A 238 13.53 -8.45 17.77
C PHE A 238 12.31 -7.84 18.48
N LYS A 239 12.04 -6.59 18.23
CA LYS A 239 10.99 -5.85 18.90
C LYS A 239 10.34 -4.84 17.98
N ARG A 240 9.17 -4.35 18.37
CA ARG A 240 8.48 -3.21 17.76
C ARG A 240 9.47 -2.05 17.62
N PRO A 241 9.61 -1.47 16.41
CA PRO A 241 10.38 -0.23 16.24
C PRO A 241 9.64 0.94 16.93
N THR A 242 10.40 1.94 17.36
CA THR A 242 9.80 3.19 17.81
C THR A 242 9.18 3.90 16.60
N PRO A 243 7.89 4.27 16.62
CA PRO A 243 7.32 4.97 15.50
C PRO A 243 7.88 6.38 15.37
N ASP A 244 8.09 6.81 14.12
CA ASP A 244 8.38 8.21 13.78
C ASP A 244 7.07 9.01 13.83
N PHE A 245 5.94 8.39 13.45
CA PHE A 245 4.60 8.96 13.55
C PHE A 245 3.76 8.11 14.50
N ASP A 246 3.59 8.61 15.73
CA ASP A 246 2.83 7.93 16.80
C ASP A 246 1.46 8.60 16.98
N ALA A 247 0.38 7.81 16.91
CA ALA A 247 -0.94 8.32 17.26
C ALA A 247 -1.15 8.29 18.77
N GLU A 248 -1.40 9.44 19.32
CA GLU A 248 -1.70 9.65 20.73
C GLU A 248 -3.17 10.07 20.93
N ASP A 249 -3.69 9.89 22.14
CA ASP A 249 -5.03 10.31 22.54
C ASP A 249 -6.15 9.83 21.60
N VAL A 250 -6.03 8.60 21.11
CA VAL A 250 -6.96 8.00 20.17
C VAL A 250 -8.33 7.82 20.79
N LYS A 251 -9.35 8.40 20.17
CA LYS A 251 -10.77 8.27 20.53
C LYS A 251 -11.56 7.74 19.35
N VAL A 252 -12.31 6.68 19.60
CA VAL A 252 -13.16 6.01 18.61
C VAL A 252 -14.62 6.24 19.00
N GLY A 253 -15.38 6.91 18.15
CA GLY A 253 -16.79 7.23 18.34
C GLY A 253 -17.47 7.40 16.99
N ASP A 254 -18.39 8.35 16.87
CA ASP A 254 -19.01 8.74 15.61
C ASP A 254 -17.98 9.30 14.61
N GLN A 255 -16.92 9.90 15.15
CA GLN A 255 -15.74 10.32 14.44
C GLN A 255 -14.49 9.75 15.11
N LEU A 256 -13.44 9.52 14.34
CA LEU A 256 -12.11 9.25 14.87
C LEU A 256 -11.41 10.56 15.22
N SER A 257 -10.75 10.61 16.39
CA SER A 257 -9.83 11.71 16.69
C SER A 257 -8.60 11.19 17.42
N PHE A 258 -7.45 11.73 17.06
CA PHE A 258 -6.16 11.43 17.67
C PHE A 258 -5.19 12.59 17.42
N SER A 259 -4.02 12.55 18.03
CA SER A 259 -2.97 13.54 17.82
C SER A 259 -1.73 12.86 17.24
N VAL A 260 -1.04 13.54 16.34
CA VAL A 260 0.27 13.14 15.80
C VAL A 260 1.13 14.39 15.80
N GLU A 261 2.34 14.32 16.36
CA GLU A 261 3.26 15.47 16.44
C GLU A 261 2.60 16.75 16.99
N ASN A 262 1.78 16.61 18.03
CA ASN A 262 0.98 17.69 18.63
C ASN A 262 -0.10 18.30 17.71
N ARG A 263 -0.38 17.72 16.55
CA ARG A 263 -1.47 18.13 15.68
C ARG A 263 -2.66 17.21 15.90
N ARG A 264 -3.83 17.80 16.20
CA ARG A 264 -5.06 17.04 16.35
C ARG A 264 -5.66 16.73 14.99
N ILE A 265 -5.92 15.46 14.75
CA ILE A 265 -6.61 14.94 13.57
C ILE A 265 -8.02 14.55 13.99
N VAL A 266 -9.02 14.97 13.22
CA VAL A 266 -10.43 14.55 13.35
C VAL A 266 -10.87 14.07 11.98
N ALA A 267 -11.31 12.82 11.90
CA ALA A 267 -11.68 12.18 10.65
C ALA A 267 -13.06 11.55 10.73
N ASN A 268 -13.84 11.73 9.68
CA ASN A 268 -15.21 11.21 9.59
C ASN A 268 -15.23 9.74 9.12
N TYR A 269 -14.37 8.93 9.75
CA TYR A 269 -14.26 7.50 9.51
C TYR A 269 -14.69 6.72 10.74
N LYS A 270 -15.34 5.58 10.52
CA LYS A 270 -15.70 4.65 11.59
C LYS A 270 -14.70 3.49 11.64
N GLY A 271 -14.47 2.97 12.83
CA GLY A 271 -13.59 1.83 13.05
C GLY A 271 -12.13 2.21 13.35
N PHE A 272 -11.62 1.60 14.40
CA PHE A 272 -10.29 1.85 14.94
C PHE A 272 -9.16 1.65 13.92
N TYR A 273 -9.28 0.66 13.02
CA TYR A 273 -8.27 0.36 12.00
C TYR A 273 -7.98 1.54 11.05
N ASN A 274 -8.93 2.51 10.94
CA ASN A 274 -8.70 3.70 10.12
C ASN A 274 -7.69 4.68 10.73
N VAL A 275 -7.36 4.57 12.01
CA VAL A 275 -6.22 5.31 12.58
C VAL A 275 -4.94 4.92 11.87
N TYR A 276 -4.70 3.62 11.67
CA TYR A 276 -3.54 3.13 10.92
C TYR A 276 -3.56 3.56 9.46
N ASN A 277 -4.74 3.54 8.79
CA ASN A 277 -4.85 3.96 7.40
C ASN A 277 -4.54 5.46 7.22
N ILE A 278 -4.96 6.29 8.19
CA ILE A 278 -4.66 7.74 8.18
C ILE A 278 -3.19 8.01 8.49
N LEU A 279 -2.59 7.26 9.45
CA LEU A 279 -1.17 7.40 9.76
C LEU A 279 -0.27 7.00 8.57
N ALA A 280 -0.72 6.05 7.77
CA ALA A 280 0.01 5.53 6.63
C ALA A 280 -0.05 6.45 5.39
N ALA A 281 -1.05 7.32 5.33
CA ALA A 281 -1.30 8.26 4.24
C ALA A 281 -0.66 9.63 4.49
#